data_2a9ee62fff421319d71b55dd0dea05c0
#
_entry.id   2a9ee62fff421319d71b55dd0dea05c0
#
_cell.length_a   1.000
_cell.length_b   1.000
_cell.length_c   1.000
_cell.angle_alpha   90.00
_cell.angle_beta   90.00
_cell.angle_gamma   90.00
#
_symmetry.space_group_name_H-M   'P 1'
#
loop_
_entity.id
_entity.type
_entity.pdbx_description
1 polymer ?
#
loop_
_entity_poly.entity_id
_entity_poly.type
_entity_poly.pdbx_seq_one_letter_code
_entity_poly.pdbx_strand_id
1 'polypeptide(L)'
;VGGARSRGVRTVAGAVLAGLLAAACADGGVRPQAAATGPPPRTGELTWGTCPDPSEAEAQVWGAAGHRPAYARHAARLRCGTLTVPADWTSPQGRRLELAVAVLPSTGDGPAEPLALNPGGPGVSGRLMPIGIASGGARALLDRYDLVGLDVRGTGRSRPATCPAAESLDPGTQPAAPTHRTARAYWARLAHAHTTCAEADPAQLASLTTTNAAYDLDALRRALRASRLHYYGVSWGTSLGATYRTLFPTHSGRMLLESVVSPDPDLRGLLDGVTRAREQRFAHFAAWLATRSGRYGLGRTPDEVRSRLLSLRERLTTRPLRTPDGTYGRTETDQYLDAEPADRAGAAAALAALARGRAPAGGGDGKSRAVPPPLVAPFAGTALLCSQVTHAASFTEQWAAYETRRTAYPVLGATRPMFPGSGEVPGTSTCAGLPAPERPPVEPGRAGGPLLLVAHRDEVITPLPWARAMRARTGGSLLVVGDGEHGGMAGGGCAGRVVGFFVRGDGAGTGGGVCEP
;
A
#
# COMPACT_ATOMS: atom_id res chain seq x y z
N VAL A 1 -37.04 67.78 -17.18
CA VAL A 1 -37.87 68.16 -18.26
C VAL A 1 -37.86 67.03 -19.28
N GLY A 2 -38.74 66.17 -19.23
CA GLY A 2 -39.95 65.96 -20.00
C GLY A 2 -39.60 65.06 -21.21
N GLY A 3 -40.29 64.08 -21.52
CA GLY A 3 -41.61 63.59 -21.37
C GLY A 3 -41.80 62.33 -22.19
N ALA A 4 -42.78 61.63 -21.78
CA ALA A 4 -43.38 60.38 -22.20
C ALA A 4 -43.97 60.33 -23.60
N ARG A 5 -44.23 59.09 -24.08
CA ARG A 5 -45.43 58.49 -24.71
C ARG A 5 -45.02 57.40 -25.70
N SER A 6 -45.23 56.12 -25.48
CA SER A 6 -46.46 55.29 -25.59
C SER A 6 -46.86 54.87 -27.03
N ARG A 7 -47.19 53.58 -27.15
CA ARG A 7 -47.98 52.84 -28.17
C ARG A 7 -47.19 52.35 -29.38
N GLY A 8 -47.30 51.18 -29.90
CA GLY A 8 -48.40 50.23 -29.93
C GLY A 8 -48.03 48.97 -30.71
N VAL A 9 -48.77 47.97 -30.44
CA VAL A 9 -48.90 46.63 -31.01
C VAL A 9 -48.86 46.58 -32.56
N ARG A 10 -48.18 45.59 -33.14
CA ARG A 10 -48.76 44.72 -34.19
C ARG A 10 -47.85 43.53 -34.50
N THR A 11 -48.41 42.37 -34.38
CA THR A 11 -48.03 41.07 -34.91
C THR A 11 -47.87 41.07 -36.42
N VAL A 12 -46.79 40.46 -36.95
CA VAL A 12 -46.82 39.69 -38.20
C VAL A 12 -45.76 38.58 -38.13
N ALA A 13 -46.20 37.38 -38.49
CA ALA A 13 -45.40 36.19 -38.65
C ALA A 13 -44.53 36.28 -39.92
N GLY A 14 -43.37 35.66 -39.91
CA GLY A 14 -42.51 35.50 -41.08
C GLY A 14 -41.34 34.59 -40.77
N ALA A 15 -41.46 33.34 -41.18
CA ALA A 15 -40.36 32.39 -41.24
C ALA A 15 -39.31 32.85 -42.24
N VAL A 16 -38.01 32.55 -41.97
CA VAL A 16 -37.02 32.13 -42.98
C VAL A 16 -35.68 31.78 -42.36
N LEU A 17 -35.25 30.55 -42.61
CA LEU A 17 -33.94 29.95 -42.84
C LEU A 17 -32.74 30.25 -41.91
N ALA A 18 -32.33 29.16 -41.34
CA ALA A 18 -31.05 28.56 -40.99
C ALA A 18 -29.76 29.21 -41.53
N GLY A 19 -28.82 29.43 -40.64
CA GLY A 19 -27.40 29.59 -40.92
C GLY A 19 -26.62 28.87 -39.80
N LEU A 20 -26.20 27.64 -40.07
CA LEU A 20 -25.34 26.81 -39.24
C LEU A 20 -23.93 27.40 -39.18
N LEU A 21 -23.46 27.73 -38.00
CA LEU A 21 -22.03 27.75 -37.65
C LEU A 21 -21.83 26.91 -36.41
N ALA A 22 -21.47 25.63 -36.62
CA ALA A 22 -21.09 24.71 -35.59
C ALA A 22 -19.66 25.01 -35.19
N ALA A 23 -19.47 25.54 -33.97
CA ALA A 23 -18.19 25.49 -33.27
C ALA A 23 -18.10 24.12 -32.61
N ALA A 24 -17.17 23.29 -33.06
CA ALA A 24 -16.87 21.99 -32.50
C ALA A 24 -16.14 22.15 -31.16
N CYS A 25 -16.85 21.98 -30.06
CA CYS A 25 -16.26 21.60 -28.78
C CYS A 25 -16.01 20.09 -28.81
N ALA A 26 -14.74 19.68 -28.80
CA ALA A 26 -14.36 18.29 -28.70
C ALA A 26 -14.58 17.82 -27.24
N ASP A 27 -15.75 17.29 -26.97
CA ASP A 27 -16.01 16.50 -25.78
C ASP A 27 -15.30 15.15 -25.90
N GLY A 28 -14.26 14.94 -25.08
CA GLY A 28 -13.63 13.65 -24.86
C GLY A 28 -14.56 12.70 -24.11
N GLY A 29 -15.71 12.36 -24.67
CA GLY A 29 -16.63 11.39 -24.13
C GLY A 29 -16.00 10.00 -24.17
N VAL A 30 -15.75 9.41 -22.99
CA VAL A 30 -15.54 7.97 -22.83
C VAL A 30 -16.74 7.26 -23.45
N ARG A 31 -16.53 6.61 -24.60
CA ARG A 31 -17.55 5.79 -25.23
C ARG A 31 -17.96 4.68 -24.25
N PRO A 32 -19.26 4.53 -23.93
CA PRO A 32 -19.72 3.36 -23.21
C PRO A 32 -19.32 2.13 -24.01
N GLN A 33 -18.57 1.23 -23.40
CA GLN A 33 -18.25 -0.05 -23.98
C GLN A 33 -19.58 -0.76 -24.28
N ALA A 34 -19.79 -1.17 -25.51
CA ALA A 34 -20.99 -1.87 -25.93
C ALA A 34 -21.26 -3.04 -24.99
N ALA A 35 -22.45 -3.10 -24.41
CA ALA A 35 -22.86 -4.17 -23.53
C ALA A 35 -22.71 -5.50 -24.29
N ALA A 36 -21.94 -6.42 -23.75
CA ALA A 36 -21.80 -7.76 -24.29
C ALA A 36 -23.18 -8.42 -24.31
N THR A 37 -23.64 -8.85 -25.48
CA THR A 37 -24.99 -9.43 -25.72
C THR A 37 -25.07 -10.92 -25.33
N GLY A 38 -24.16 -11.41 -24.47
CA GLY A 38 -24.15 -12.77 -23.93
C GLY A 38 -24.81 -12.88 -22.56
N PRO A 39 -25.18 -14.10 -22.12
CA PRO A 39 -25.64 -14.32 -20.76
C PRO A 39 -24.55 -13.87 -19.77
N PRO A 40 -24.93 -13.30 -18.59
CA PRO A 40 -23.95 -12.84 -17.62
C PRO A 40 -23.03 -13.99 -17.20
N PRO A 41 -21.70 -13.75 -17.07
CA PRO A 41 -20.74 -14.76 -16.69
C PRO A 41 -21.09 -15.38 -15.32
N ARG A 42 -20.83 -16.68 -15.16
CA ARG A 42 -21.11 -17.39 -13.91
C ARG A 42 -20.11 -16.96 -12.82
N THR A 43 -20.56 -16.91 -11.58
CA THR A 43 -19.69 -16.66 -10.44
C THR A 43 -18.53 -17.66 -10.37
N GLY A 44 -17.29 -17.18 -10.28
CA GLY A 44 -16.07 -18.00 -10.32
C GLY A 44 -15.65 -18.41 -11.73
N GLU A 45 -16.24 -17.86 -12.77
CA GLU A 45 -15.80 -18.05 -14.15
C GLU A 45 -14.64 -17.10 -14.47
N LEU A 46 -13.56 -17.65 -15.04
CA LEU A 46 -12.41 -16.91 -15.53
C LEU A 46 -12.46 -16.87 -17.07
N THR A 47 -12.74 -15.68 -17.58
CA THR A 47 -12.80 -15.42 -19.02
C THR A 47 -11.46 -14.84 -19.48
N TRP A 48 -10.79 -15.54 -20.38
CA TRP A 48 -9.52 -15.09 -20.94
C TRP A 48 -9.73 -14.06 -22.06
N GLY A 49 -8.81 -13.09 -22.13
CA GLY A 49 -8.83 -12.02 -23.12
C GLY A 49 -7.43 -11.50 -23.42
N THR A 50 -7.37 -10.43 -24.21
CA THR A 50 -6.12 -9.73 -24.53
C THR A 50 -5.59 -9.03 -23.29
N CYS A 51 -4.29 -9.16 -23.05
CA CYS A 51 -3.63 -8.37 -22.00
C CYS A 51 -3.66 -6.89 -22.37
N PRO A 52 -4.22 -6.03 -21.51
CA PRO A 52 -4.14 -4.61 -21.73
C PRO A 52 -2.70 -4.13 -21.54
N ASP A 53 -2.31 -3.12 -22.31
CA ASP A 53 -1.01 -2.48 -22.14
C ASP A 53 -0.82 -2.01 -20.69
N PRO A 54 0.37 -2.18 -20.12
CA PRO A 54 0.66 -1.66 -18.81
C PRO A 54 0.62 -0.13 -18.83
N SER A 55 0.13 0.48 -17.76
CA SER A 55 0.37 1.89 -17.52
C SER A 55 1.87 2.14 -17.32
N GLU A 56 2.31 3.38 -17.54
CA GLU A 56 3.71 3.74 -17.27
C GLU A 56 4.14 3.40 -15.84
N ALA A 57 3.27 3.61 -14.88
CA ALA A 57 3.49 3.28 -13.49
C ALA A 57 3.60 1.77 -13.22
N GLU A 58 2.74 0.94 -13.84
CA GLU A 58 2.87 -0.52 -13.76
C GLU A 58 4.20 -1.00 -14.37
N ALA A 59 4.57 -0.44 -15.52
CA ALA A 59 5.85 -0.75 -16.16
C ALA A 59 7.03 -0.31 -15.30
N GLN A 60 6.96 0.83 -14.63
CA GLN A 60 8.01 1.34 -13.76
C GLN A 60 8.22 0.46 -12.53
N VAL A 61 7.14 0.03 -11.86
CA VAL A 61 7.24 -0.75 -10.61
C VAL A 61 7.57 -2.21 -10.90
N TRP A 62 6.93 -2.81 -11.89
CA TRP A 62 7.02 -4.25 -12.11
C TRP A 62 8.02 -4.68 -13.18
N GLY A 63 8.66 -3.76 -13.87
CA GLY A 63 9.49 -4.22 -14.99
C GLY A 63 10.61 -3.35 -15.46
N ALA A 64 10.70 -2.11 -15.04
CA ALA A 64 11.36 -1.22 -15.95
C ALA A 64 12.67 -0.62 -15.51
N ALA A 65 12.95 -0.47 -14.27
CA ALA A 65 14.15 0.28 -13.84
C ALA A 65 15.49 -0.45 -14.13
N GLY A 66 15.65 -1.02 -15.30
CA GLY A 66 16.88 -1.66 -15.77
C GLY A 66 16.71 -3.02 -16.46
N HIS A 67 15.50 -3.60 -16.47
CA HIS A 67 15.26 -4.95 -16.98
C HIS A 67 14.29 -5.00 -18.17
N ARG A 68 14.19 -3.94 -18.97
CA ARG A 68 13.26 -3.85 -20.12
C ARG A 68 13.21 -5.07 -21.04
N PRO A 69 14.33 -5.72 -21.44
CA PRO A 69 14.27 -6.91 -22.28
C PRO A 69 13.65 -8.13 -21.57
N ALA A 70 13.92 -8.30 -20.26
CA ALA A 70 13.30 -9.37 -19.47
C ALA A 70 11.80 -9.13 -19.28
N TYR A 71 11.42 -7.88 -19.00
CA TYR A 71 10.02 -7.49 -18.93
C TYR A 71 9.27 -7.82 -20.23
N ALA A 72 9.77 -7.39 -21.39
CA ALA A 72 9.14 -7.63 -22.69
C ALA A 72 8.95 -9.12 -22.99
N ARG A 73 9.97 -9.96 -22.68
CA ARG A 73 9.87 -11.42 -22.87
C ARG A 73 8.77 -12.04 -22.02
N HIS A 74 8.62 -11.64 -20.76
CA HIS A 74 7.59 -12.17 -19.86
C HIS A 74 6.23 -11.60 -20.20
N ALA A 75 6.13 -10.33 -20.55
CA ALA A 75 4.88 -9.69 -20.97
C ALA A 75 4.27 -10.37 -22.21
N ALA A 76 5.09 -10.79 -23.18
CA ALA A 76 4.64 -11.51 -24.37
C ALA A 76 4.02 -12.90 -24.06
N ARG A 77 4.34 -13.49 -22.90
CA ARG A 77 3.82 -14.79 -22.44
C ARG A 77 2.65 -14.66 -21.48
N LEU A 78 2.38 -13.44 -21.01
CA LEU A 78 1.34 -13.19 -20.02
C LEU A 78 -0.03 -13.51 -20.61
N ARG A 79 -0.85 -14.21 -19.86
CA ARG A 79 -2.26 -14.47 -20.17
C ARG A 79 -3.11 -13.64 -19.23
N CYS A 80 -4.02 -12.85 -19.76
CA CYS A 80 -4.88 -11.99 -18.96
C CYS A 80 -6.33 -12.46 -19.02
N GLY A 81 -7.04 -12.31 -17.94
CA GLY A 81 -8.43 -12.69 -17.84
C GLY A 81 -9.20 -11.88 -16.80
N THR A 82 -10.49 -12.09 -16.79
CA THR A 82 -11.42 -11.48 -15.85
C THR A 82 -12.11 -12.58 -15.05
N LEU A 83 -11.97 -12.54 -13.73
CA LEU A 83 -12.65 -13.43 -12.79
C LEU A 83 -13.90 -12.75 -12.26
N THR A 84 -15.07 -13.35 -12.51
CA THR A 84 -16.34 -12.85 -11.99
C THR A 84 -16.61 -13.41 -10.59
N VAL A 85 -16.80 -12.50 -9.61
CA VAL A 85 -17.07 -12.85 -8.21
C VAL A 85 -18.27 -12.08 -7.66
N PRO A 86 -18.94 -12.54 -6.60
CA PRO A 86 -19.95 -11.73 -5.93
C PRO A 86 -19.31 -10.55 -5.20
N ALA A 87 -19.99 -9.42 -5.13
CA ALA A 87 -19.58 -8.33 -4.29
C ALA A 87 -19.56 -8.74 -2.80
N ASP A 88 -20.56 -9.46 -2.36
CA ASP A 88 -20.65 -10.06 -1.03
C ASP A 88 -20.78 -11.58 -1.16
N TRP A 89 -19.82 -12.31 -0.63
CA TRP A 89 -19.80 -13.77 -0.63
C TRP A 89 -20.86 -14.40 0.27
N THR A 90 -21.53 -13.62 1.12
CA THR A 90 -22.70 -14.08 1.90
C THR A 90 -24.00 -13.92 1.13
N SER A 91 -23.98 -13.14 0.05
CA SER A 91 -25.10 -12.93 -0.88
C SER A 91 -24.64 -13.18 -2.32
N PRO A 92 -24.25 -14.42 -2.69
CA PRO A 92 -23.55 -14.71 -3.94
C PRO A 92 -24.41 -14.50 -5.19
N GLN A 93 -25.71 -14.36 -5.05
CA GLN A 93 -26.64 -14.03 -6.14
C GLN A 93 -26.82 -12.53 -6.37
N GLY A 94 -26.23 -11.68 -5.51
CA GLY A 94 -26.30 -10.22 -5.60
C GLY A 94 -25.41 -9.63 -6.69
N ARG A 95 -25.00 -8.38 -6.46
CA ARG A 95 -24.07 -7.63 -7.32
C ARG A 95 -22.79 -8.42 -7.55
N ARG A 96 -22.27 -8.38 -8.78
CA ARG A 96 -21.03 -9.03 -9.17
C ARG A 96 -19.92 -8.03 -9.41
N LEU A 97 -18.69 -8.46 -9.19
CA LEU A 97 -17.46 -7.73 -9.49
C LEU A 97 -16.65 -8.52 -10.51
N GLU A 98 -15.91 -7.80 -11.32
CA GLU A 98 -14.93 -8.34 -12.25
C GLU A 98 -13.53 -8.03 -11.74
N LEU A 99 -12.74 -9.08 -11.52
CA LEU A 99 -11.37 -8.97 -11.02
C LEU A 99 -10.39 -9.26 -12.14
N ALA A 100 -9.43 -8.36 -12.34
CA ALA A 100 -8.40 -8.52 -13.35
C ALA A 100 -7.32 -9.50 -12.86
N VAL A 101 -7.10 -10.55 -13.65
CA VAL A 101 -6.13 -11.61 -13.38
C VAL A 101 -5.09 -11.64 -14.50
N ALA A 102 -3.84 -11.91 -14.15
CA ALA A 102 -2.81 -12.23 -15.13
C ALA A 102 -2.04 -13.46 -14.67
N VAL A 103 -1.80 -14.38 -15.60
CA VAL A 103 -1.04 -15.60 -15.37
C VAL A 103 0.18 -15.61 -16.28
N LEU A 104 1.35 -15.72 -15.68
CA LEU A 104 2.59 -16.00 -16.40
C LEU A 104 2.85 -17.51 -16.30
N PRO A 105 2.63 -18.27 -17.39
CA PRO A 105 2.77 -19.73 -17.38
C PRO A 105 4.19 -20.16 -17.04
N SER A 106 4.31 -21.28 -16.35
CA SER A 106 5.58 -21.94 -16.06
C SER A 106 6.43 -22.15 -17.32
N THR A 107 7.74 -22.21 -17.11
CA THR A 107 8.75 -22.60 -18.14
C THR A 107 9.16 -24.07 -18.06
N GLY A 108 8.74 -24.78 -17.01
CA GLY A 108 9.08 -26.19 -16.85
C GLY A 108 8.20 -27.12 -17.67
N ASP A 109 8.67 -28.34 -17.95
CA ASP A 109 8.01 -29.33 -18.80
C ASP A 109 6.89 -30.14 -18.07
N GLY A 110 6.73 -29.94 -16.75
CA GLY A 110 5.75 -30.66 -15.92
C GLY A 110 4.48 -29.87 -15.65
N PRO A 111 3.47 -30.52 -15.03
CA PRO A 111 2.28 -29.81 -14.58
C PRO A 111 2.65 -28.77 -13.53
N ALA A 112 2.24 -27.52 -13.78
CA ALA A 112 2.49 -26.40 -12.89
C ALA A 112 1.29 -26.17 -11.95
N GLU A 113 1.60 -25.81 -10.70
CA GLU A 113 0.60 -25.37 -9.73
C GLU A 113 0.54 -23.83 -9.68
N PRO A 114 -0.61 -23.21 -9.40
CA PRO A 114 -0.70 -21.77 -9.32
C PRO A 114 -0.06 -21.24 -8.03
N LEU A 115 0.78 -20.20 -8.19
CA LEU A 115 1.34 -19.38 -7.10
C LEU A 115 0.76 -17.98 -7.22
N ALA A 116 -0.23 -17.66 -6.39
CA ALA A 116 -0.81 -16.32 -6.33
C ALA A 116 0.13 -15.35 -5.60
N LEU A 117 0.25 -14.15 -6.17
CA LEU A 117 1.17 -13.10 -5.72
C LEU A 117 0.38 -11.85 -5.32
N ASN A 118 0.72 -11.25 -4.18
CA ASN A 118 0.10 -10.02 -3.73
C ASN A 118 1.13 -9.05 -3.13
N PRO A 119 1.26 -7.83 -3.68
CA PRO A 119 2.24 -6.84 -3.21
C PRO A 119 1.86 -6.14 -1.92
N GLY A 120 0.61 -6.26 -1.48
CA GLY A 120 0.11 -5.56 -0.29
C GLY A 120 -0.47 -4.19 -0.59
N GLY A 121 -0.10 -3.24 0.19
CA GLY A 121 -0.65 -1.90 0.31
C GLY A 121 -1.42 -1.76 1.63
N PRO A 122 -2.74 -2.03 1.70
CA PRO A 122 -3.66 -2.45 0.63
C PRO A 122 -3.89 -1.39 -0.45
N GLY A 123 -4.44 -1.81 -1.58
CA GLY A 123 -4.75 -0.88 -2.69
C GLY A 123 -3.77 -0.90 -3.85
N VAL A 124 -2.64 -1.62 -3.74
CA VAL A 124 -1.65 -1.73 -4.82
C VAL A 124 -2.09 -2.79 -5.84
N SER A 125 -1.97 -2.44 -7.14
CA SER A 125 -2.19 -3.38 -8.24
C SER A 125 -1.17 -4.52 -8.20
N GLY A 126 -1.65 -5.75 -8.17
CA GLY A 126 -0.82 -6.96 -8.12
C GLY A 126 -0.73 -7.71 -9.46
N ARG A 127 -1.49 -7.30 -10.45
CA ARG A 127 -1.66 -8.01 -11.73
C ARG A 127 -0.33 -8.30 -12.44
N LEU A 128 0.62 -7.40 -12.41
CA LEU A 128 1.93 -7.54 -13.08
C LEU A 128 3.06 -7.99 -12.15
N MET A 129 2.80 -8.28 -10.89
CA MET A 129 3.81 -8.82 -9.96
C MET A 129 4.47 -10.12 -10.49
N PRO A 130 3.79 -11.02 -11.24
CA PRO A 130 4.43 -12.15 -11.89
C PRO A 130 5.67 -11.81 -12.72
N ILE A 131 5.62 -10.70 -13.46
CA ILE A 131 6.76 -10.24 -14.28
C ILE A 131 7.91 -9.79 -13.38
N GLY A 132 7.62 -9.07 -12.29
CA GLY A 132 8.62 -8.64 -11.31
C GLY A 132 9.36 -9.85 -10.69
N ILE A 133 8.64 -10.86 -10.24
CA ILE A 133 9.20 -12.09 -9.68
C ILE A 133 10.04 -12.84 -10.73
N ALA A 134 9.51 -13.02 -11.95
CA ALA A 134 10.19 -13.74 -13.04
C ALA A 134 11.45 -13.00 -13.55
N SER A 135 11.53 -11.70 -13.36
CA SER A 135 12.68 -10.87 -13.73
C SER A 135 13.71 -10.71 -12.59
N GLY A 136 13.35 -11.10 -11.37
CA GLY A 136 14.16 -10.92 -10.16
C GLY A 136 14.95 -12.14 -9.73
N GLY A 137 15.46 -12.10 -8.49
CA GLY A 137 16.27 -13.17 -7.88
C GLY A 137 15.50 -14.49 -7.68
N ALA A 138 14.19 -14.43 -7.53
CA ALA A 138 13.33 -15.61 -7.36
C ALA A 138 12.79 -16.19 -8.69
N ARG A 139 13.37 -15.83 -9.83
CA ARG A 139 12.92 -16.26 -11.17
C ARG A 139 12.75 -17.77 -11.33
N ALA A 140 13.52 -18.59 -10.59
CA ALA A 140 13.39 -20.05 -10.62
C ALA A 140 12.02 -20.57 -10.12
N LEU A 141 11.19 -19.73 -9.50
CA LEU A 141 9.81 -20.08 -9.23
C LEU A 141 9.01 -20.34 -10.52
N LEU A 142 9.36 -19.64 -11.60
CA LEU A 142 8.69 -19.81 -12.89
C LEU A 142 8.94 -21.18 -13.53
N ASP A 143 9.95 -21.94 -13.09
CA ASP A 143 10.22 -23.29 -13.60
C ASP A 143 9.24 -24.33 -13.01
N ARG A 144 8.49 -23.99 -11.97
CA ARG A 144 7.60 -24.90 -11.24
C ARG A 144 6.16 -24.41 -11.10
N TYR A 145 5.95 -23.10 -11.17
CA TYR A 145 4.67 -22.48 -10.88
C TYR A 145 4.17 -21.62 -12.02
N ASP A 146 2.87 -21.68 -12.26
CA ASP A 146 2.18 -20.59 -12.93
C ASP A 146 2.11 -19.41 -11.96
N LEU A 147 2.81 -18.32 -12.27
CA LEU A 147 2.77 -17.13 -11.44
C LEU A 147 1.51 -16.32 -11.71
N VAL A 148 0.68 -16.15 -10.69
CA VAL A 148 -0.65 -15.53 -10.83
C VAL A 148 -0.68 -14.19 -10.12
N GLY A 149 -0.92 -13.10 -10.86
CA GLY A 149 -1.18 -11.77 -10.35
C GLY A 149 -2.67 -11.47 -10.36
N LEU A 150 -3.14 -10.82 -9.32
CA LEU A 150 -4.54 -10.40 -9.16
C LEU A 150 -4.58 -8.96 -8.70
N ASP A 151 -5.37 -8.13 -9.37
CA ASP A 151 -5.82 -6.88 -8.77
C ASP A 151 -6.97 -7.22 -7.81
N VAL A 152 -6.74 -6.98 -6.54
CA VAL A 152 -7.75 -7.23 -5.51
C VAL A 152 -8.99 -6.34 -5.78
N ARG A 153 -10.16 -6.78 -5.34
CA ARG A 153 -11.41 -6.01 -5.46
C ARG A 153 -11.22 -4.53 -5.10
N GLY A 154 -11.70 -3.65 -5.97
CA GLY A 154 -11.57 -2.19 -5.79
C GLY A 154 -10.19 -1.62 -6.13
N THR A 155 -9.25 -2.40 -6.66
CA THR A 155 -7.91 -1.92 -7.00
C THR A 155 -7.58 -2.11 -8.49
N GLY A 156 -6.58 -1.39 -8.98
CA GLY A 156 -6.05 -1.55 -10.32
C GLY A 156 -7.14 -1.58 -11.39
N ARG A 157 -7.21 -2.68 -12.15
CA ARG A 157 -8.24 -2.90 -13.18
C ARG A 157 -9.49 -3.66 -12.67
N SER A 158 -9.55 -3.95 -11.36
CA SER A 158 -10.70 -4.59 -10.71
C SER A 158 -11.71 -3.57 -10.18
N ARG A 159 -12.16 -2.63 -11.04
CA ARG A 159 -13.08 -1.52 -10.71
C ARG A 159 -12.58 -0.70 -9.51
N PRO A 160 -11.60 0.16 -9.69
CA PRO A 160 -11.03 0.97 -8.60
C PRO A 160 -12.13 1.69 -7.83
N ALA A 161 -12.14 1.51 -6.51
CA ALA A 161 -12.98 2.31 -5.64
C ALA A 161 -12.24 3.62 -5.35
N THR A 162 -12.88 4.73 -5.65
CA THR A 162 -12.34 6.08 -5.48
C THR A 162 -13.21 6.92 -4.58
N CYS A 163 -12.59 7.87 -3.90
CA CYS A 163 -13.27 8.89 -3.11
C CYS A 163 -12.62 10.25 -3.38
N PRO A 164 -12.99 10.93 -4.49
CA PRO A 164 -12.35 12.18 -4.88
C PRO A 164 -12.34 13.24 -3.78
N ALA A 165 -13.40 13.27 -2.95
CA ALA A 165 -13.49 14.20 -1.83
C ALA A 165 -12.41 13.95 -0.76
N ALA A 166 -12.08 12.69 -0.46
CA ALA A 166 -11.02 12.34 0.49
C ALA A 166 -9.63 12.44 -0.16
N GLU A 167 -9.50 12.01 -1.42
CA GLU A 167 -8.24 12.02 -2.18
C GLU A 167 -7.75 13.45 -2.46
N SER A 168 -8.65 14.43 -2.54
CA SER A 168 -8.31 15.85 -2.65
C SER A 168 -7.81 16.50 -1.36
N LEU A 169 -7.95 15.82 -0.22
CA LEU A 169 -7.45 16.30 1.07
C LEU A 169 -5.95 15.99 1.20
N ASP A 170 -5.11 16.89 0.68
CA ASP A 170 -3.66 16.72 0.75
C ASP A 170 -3.14 16.79 2.21
N PRO A 171 -2.70 15.66 2.80
CA PRO A 171 -2.09 15.65 4.11
C PRO A 171 -0.75 16.39 4.14
N GLY A 172 -0.11 16.62 2.97
CA GLY A 172 1.13 17.37 2.81
C GLY A 172 1.02 18.81 3.27
N THR A 173 -0.16 19.40 3.15
CA THR A 173 -0.43 20.79 3.56
C THR A 173 -0.63 20.95 5.07
N GLN A 174 -0.76 19.85 5.82
CA GLN A 174 -0.94 19.90 7.26
C GLN A 174 0.40 20.09 7.99
N PRO A 175 0.40 20.82 9.13
CA PRO A 175 1.62 20.98 9.93
C PRO A 175 2.22 19.63 10.33
N ALA A 176 3.55 19.52 10.30
CA ALA A 176 4.26 18.31 10.75
C ALA A 176 4.02 18.02 12.25
N ALA A 177 3.72 19.09 13.04
CA ALA A 177 3.27 19.00 14.43
C ALA A 177 1.92 19.72 14.55
N PRO A 178 0.79 19.04 14.40
CA PRO A 178 -0.51 19.66 14.47
C PRO A 178 -0.86 20.04 15.91
N THR A 179 -1.67 21.10 16.03
CA THR A 179 -2.39 21.39 17.29
C THR A 179 -3.66 20.55 17.34
N HIS A 180 -4.24 20.37 18.52
CA HIS A 180 -5.55 19.73 18.68
C HIS A 180 -6.60 20.33 17.72
N ARG A 181 -6.64 21.65 17.57
CA ARG A 181 -7.57 22.35 16.68
C ARG A 181 -7.35 22.00 15.22
N THR A 182 -6.12 22.03 14.73
CA THR A 182 -5.82 21.73 13.31
C THR A 182 -6.02 20.26 12.98
N ALA A 183 -5.64 19.34 13.88
CA ALA A 183 -5.88 17.91 13.73
C ALA A 183 -7.40 17.60 13.70
N ARG A 184 -8.18 18.20 14.62
CA ARG A 184 -9.63 18.02 14.65
C ARG A 184 -10.31 18.54 13.38
N ALA A 185 -9.88 19.69 12.88
CA ALA A 185 -10.42 20.25 11.64
C ALA A 185 -10.12 19.36 10.43
N TYR A 186 -8.92 18.78 10.34
CA TYR A 186 -8.58 17.83 9.29
C TYR A 186 -9.39 16.54 9.41
N TRP A 187 -9.45 15.96 10.63
CA TRP A 187 -10.22 14.76 10.92
C TRP A 187 -11.70 14.92 10.53
N ALA A 188 -12.31 16.06 10.86
CA ALA A 188 -13.72 16.32 10.53
C ALA A 188 -13.95 16.37 9.01
N ARG A 189 -13.04 17.00 8.24
CA ARG A 189 -13.12 17.04 6.77
C ARG A 189 -12.96 15.65 6.17
N LEU A 190 -12.00 14.87 6.66
CA LEU A 190 -11.75 13.51 6.19
C LEU A 190 -12.94 12.60 6.51
N ALA A 191 -13.47 12.68 7.73
CA ALA A 191 -14.64 11.92 8.14
C ALA A 191 -15.86 12.24 7.27
N HIS A 192 -16.13 13.52 7.01
CA HIS A 192 -17.22 13.94 6.12
C HIS A 192 -17.03 13.40 4.70
N ALA A 193 -15.83 13.51 4.13
CA ALA A 193 -15.52 13.00 2.80
C ALA A 193 -15.73 11.48 2.71
N HIS A 194 -15.24 10.72 3.68
CA HIS A 194 -15.43 9.27 3.73
C HIS A 194 -16.88 8.87 3.90
N THR A 195 -17.64 9.55 4.78
CA THR A 195 -19.08 9.30 4.95
C THR A 195 -19.82 9.55 3.65
N THR A 196 -19.55 10.66 2.95
CA THR A 196 -20.16 10.96 1.65
C THR A 196 -19.88 9.87 0.62
N CYS A 197 -18.64 9.37 0.54
CA CYS A 197 -18.30 8.30 -0.40
C CYS A 197 -18.91 6.95 0.02
N ALA A 198 -19.02 6.68 1.32
CA ALA A 198 -19.67 5.46 1.84
C ALA A 198 -21.16 5.43 1.51
N GLU A 199 -21.83 6.58 1.63
CA GLU A 199 -23.27 6.73 1.31
C GLU A 199 -23.54 6.69 -0.19
N ALA A 200 -22.57 7.08 -1.04
CA ALA A 200 -22.72 7.05 -2.49
C ALA A 200 -22.81 5.62 -3.06
N ASP A 201 -22.04 4.67 -2.54
CA ASP A 201 -22.11 3.24 -2.92
C ASP A 201 -21.80 2.36 -1.70
N PRO A 202 -22.78 2.21 -0.76
CA PRO A 202 -22.60 1.42 0.45
C PRO A 202 -22.27 -0.05 0.16
N ALA A 203 -22.85 -0.61 -0.92
CA ALA A 203 -22.61 -1.99 -1.32
C ALA A 203 -21.17 -2.20 -1.83
N GLN A 204 -20.60 -1.22 -2.54
CA GLN A 204 -19.19 -1.27 -2.92
C GLN A 204 -18.31 -1.23 -1.67
N LEU A 205 -18.53 -0.28 -0.77
CA LEU A 205 -17.74 -0.17 0.46
C LEU A 205 -17.80 -1.44 1.30
N ALA A 206 -19.01 -1.97 1.56
CA ALA A 206 -19.20 -3.21 2.31
C ALA A 206 -18.52 -4.43 1.64
N SER A 207 -18.33 -4.39 0.32
CA SER A 207 -17.62 -5.44 -0.41
C SER A 207 -16.10 -5.44 -0.16
N LEU A 208 -15.51 -4.29 0.19
CA LEU A 208 -14.06 -4.09 0.33
C LEU A 208 -13.54 -4.62 1.67
N THR A 209 -13.55 -5.93 1.84
CA THR A 209 -13.04 -6.60 3.04
C THR A 209 -11.96 -7.63 2.71
N THR A 210 -11.01 -7.84 3.63
CA THR A 210 -10.00 -8.89 3.53
C THR A 210 -10.64 -10.27 3.45
N THR A 211 -11.75 -10.49 4.15
CA THR A 211 -12.51 -11.74 4.11
C THR A 211 -13.06 -12.02 2.72
N ASN A 212 -13.72 -11.05 2.09
CA ASN A 212 -14.22 -11.19 0.72
C ASN A 212 -13.07 -11.41 -0.28
N ALA A 213 -11.93 -10.71 -0.11
CA ALA A 213 -10.76 -10.92 -0.96
C ALA A 213 -10.15 -12.33 -0.79
N ALA A 214 -10.23 -12.93 0.39
CA ALA A 214 -9.81 -14.31 0.61
C ALA A 214 -10.74 -15.32 -0.09
N TYR A 215 -12.03 -15.09 -0.10
CA TYR A 215 -12.98 -15.87 -0.90
C TYR A 215 -12.72 -15.73 -2.40
N ASP A 216 -12.28 -14.53 -2.87
CA ASP A 216 -11.88 -14.33 -4.27
C ASP A 216 -10.68 -15.21 -4.65
N LEU A 217 -9.70 -15.35 -3.74
CA LEU A 217 -8.57 -16.26 -3.96
C LEU A 217 -9.02 -17.72 -4.10
N ASP A 218 -10.03 -18.18 -3.35
CA ASP A 218 -10.57 -19.53 -3.54
C ASP A 218 -11.36 -19.66 -4.84
N ALA A 219 -12.09 -18.63 -5.25
CA ALA A 219 -12.73 -18.60 -6.56
C ALA A 219 -11.70 -18.65 -7.68
N LEU A 220 -10.59 -17.92 -7.57
CA LEU A 220 -9.47 -17.98 -8.51
C LEU A 220 -8.86 -19.38 -8.57
N ARG A 221 -8.59 -20.02 -7.43
CA ARG A 221 -8.11 -21.40 -7.37
C ARG A 221 -9.02 -22.35 -8.12
N ARG A 222 -10.34 -22.26 -7.88
CA ARG A 222 -11.35 -23.09 -8.57
C ARG A 222 -11.40 -22.84 -10.07
N ALA A 223 -11.33 -21.58 -10.48
CA ALA A 223 -11.30 -21.18 -11.89
C ALA A 223 -10.07 -21.71 -12.62
N LEU A 224 -8.91 -21.76 -11.92
CA LEU A 224 -7.67 -22.37 -12.41
C LEU A 224 -7.67 -23.90 -12.28
N ARG A 225 -8.76 -24.53 -11.78
CA ARG A 225 -8.92 -25.97 -11.56
C ARG A 225 -7.82 -26.58 -10.67
N ALA A 226 -7.28 -25.79 -9.75
CA ALA A 226 -6.23 -26.22 -8.85
C ALA A 226 -6.80 -26.83 -7.56
N SER A 227 -6.21 -27.94 -7.09
CA SER A 227 -6.55 -28.55 -5.81
C SER A 227 -6.15 -27.65 -4.65
N ARG A 228 -5.01 -26.96 -4.79
CA ARG A 228 -4.46 -26.02 -3.80
C ARG A 228 -3.98 -24.76 -4.50
N LEU A 229 -3.97 -23.64 -3.73
CA LEU A 229 -3.37 -22.38 -4.14
C LEU A 229 -2.14 -22.11 -3.28
N HIS A 230 -0.99 -22.00 -3.93
CA HIS A 230 0.21 -21.47 -3.30
C HIS A 230 0.10 -19.95 -3.26
N TYR A 231 0.78 -19.32 -2.30
CA TYR A 231 0.62 -17.89 -2.10
C TYR A 231 1.91 -17.23 -1.61
N TYR A 232 2.23 -16.09 -2.19
CA TYR A 232 3.27 -15.20 -1.71
C TYR A 232 2.69 -13.79 -1.56
N GLY A 233 2.61 -13.31 -0.33
CA GLY A 233 2.07 -12.00 0.02
C GLY A 233 3.04 -11.16 0.82
N VAL A 234 3.09 -9.87 0.48
CA VAL A 234 3.93 -8.87 1.15
C VAL A 234 3.02 -7.89 1.89
N SER A 235 3.44 -7.39 3.07
CA SER A 235 2.73 -6.33 3.79
C SER A 235 1.27 -6.71 4.08
N TRP A 236 0.28 -5.88 3.73
CA TRP A 236 -1.13 -6.25 3.85
C TRP A 236 -1.47 -7.59 3.17
N GLY A 237 -0.74 -7.99 2.13
CA GLY A 237 -0.89 -9.30 1.51
C GLY A 237 -0.67 -10.46 2.51
N THR A 238 0.00 -10.22 3.62
CA THR A 238 0.17 -11.21 4.70
C THR A 238 -1.12 -11.41 5.50
N SER A 239 -1.90 -10.36 5.71
CA SER A 239 -3.25 -10.46 6.31
C SER A 239 -4.19 -11.22 5.38
N LEU A 240 -4.17 -10.92 4.07
CA LEU A 240 -4.95 -11.65 3.06
C LEU A 240 -4.58 -13.13 3.03
N GLY A 241 -3.28 -13.45 2.98
CA GLY A 241 -2.78 -14.83 2.97
C GLY A 241 -3.13 -15.59 4.25
N ALA A 242 -2.98 -14.97 5.42
CA ALA A 242 -3.34 -15.58 6.70
C ALA A 242 -4.86 -15.84 6.80
N THR A 243 -5.69 -14.89 6.35
CA THR A 243 -7.14 -15.05 6.25
C THR A 243 -7.52 -16.19 5.31
N TYR A 244 -6.93 -16.25 4.11
CA TYR A 244 -7.16 -17.33 3.15
C TYR A 244 -6.80 -18.70 3.75
N ARG A 245 -5.63 -18.81 4.36
CA ARG A 245 -5.16 -20.06 4.99
C ARG A 245 -6.10 -20.54 6.10
N THR A 246 -6.67 -19.62 6.86
CA THR A 246 -7.60 -19.91 7.94
C THR A 246 -8.96 -20.37 7.42
N LEU A 247 -9.50 -19.70 6.40
CA LEU A 247 -10.81 -20.04 5.81
C LEU A 247 -10.75 -21.30 4.95
N PHE A 248 -9.63 -21.55 4.27
CA PHE A 248 -9.47 -22.66 3.31
C PHE A 248 -8.25 -23.54 3.64
N PRO A 249 -8.18 -24.16 4.83
CA PRO A 249 -6.97 -24.86 5.29
C PRO A 249 -6.60 -26.06 4.40
N THR A 250 -7.58 -26.74 3.81
CA THR A 250 -7.35 -27.90 2.92
C THR A 250 -6.97 -27.49 1.50
N HIS A 251 -7.26 -26.25 1.12
CA HIS A 251 -6.99 -25.69 -0.22
C HIS A 251 -5.73 -24.80 -0.24
N SER A 252 -5.16 -24.46 0.92
CA SER A 252 -3.91 -23.72 0.98
C SER A 252 -2.71 -24.63 0.69
N GLY A 253 -1.88 -24.21 -0.26
CA GLY A 253 -0.59 -24.83 -0.56
C GLY A 253 0.53 -24.27 0.33
N ARG A 254 1.75 -24.12 -0.21
CA ARG A 254 2.84 -23.42 0.47
C ARG A 254 2.54 -21.93 0.50
N MET A 255 2.71 -21.31 1.65
CA MET A 255 2.42 -19.90 1.84
C MET A 255 3.63 -19.17 2.41
N LEU A 256 4.07 -18.11 1.76
CA LEU A 256 5.12 -17.21 2.21
C LEU A 256 4.50 -15.84 2.47
N LEU A 257 4.68 -15.34 3.69
CA LEU A 257 4.18 -14.06 4.16
C LEU A 257 5.37 -13.20 4.59
N GLU A 258 5.69 -12.17 3.80
CA GLU A 258 6.85 -11.29 4.00
C GLU A 258 6.42 -9.92 4.49
N SER A 259 7.23 -9.29 5.34
CA SER A 259 6.90 -8.01 5.98
C SER A 259 5.53 -8.10 6.67
N VAL A 260 5.48 -8.95 7.67
CA VAL A 260 4.24 -9.46 8.25
C VAL A 260 3.50 -8.40 9.06
N VAL A 261 2.26 -8.09 8.68
CA VAL A 261 1.36 -7.20 9.42
C VAL A 261 0.95 -7.85 10.74
N SER A 262 0.69 -7.03 11.78
CA SER A 262 0.20 -7.52 13.07
C SER A 262 -1.06 -8.39 12.90
N PRO A 263 -1.15 -9.52 13.58
CA PRO A 263 -2.38 -10.31 13.61
C PRO A 263 -3.49 -9.67 14.46
N ASP A 264 -3.17 -8.61 15.21
CA ASP A 264 -4.13 -7.91 16.04
C ASP A 264 -4.79 -6.79 15.22
N PRO A 265 -6.13 -6.80 15.05
CA PRO A 265 -6.85 -5.84 14.24
C PRO A 265 -7.11 -4.53 15.02
N ASP A 266 -6.04 -3.90 15.49
CA ASP A 266 -6.09 -2.65 16.24
C ASP A 266 -5.21 -1.58 15.57
N LEU A 267 -5.84 -0.57 14.97
CA LEU A 267 -5.12 0.51 14.31
C LEU A 267 -4.21 1.29 15.27
N ARG A 268 -4.64 1.46 16.54
CA ARG A 268 -3.80 2.11 17.55
C ARG A 268 -2.53 1.31 17.81
N GLY A 269 -2.65 -0.01 18.00
CA GLY A 269 -1.51 -0.91 18.19
C GLY A 269 -0.58 -0.93 16.97
N LEU A 270 -1.13 -0.85 15.76
CA LEU A 270 -0.34 -0.72 14.53
C LEU A 270 0.49 0.57 14.56
N LEU A 271 -0.12 1.72 14.83
CA LEU A 271 0.58 3.01 14.90
C LEU A 271 1.63 3.06 16.02
N ASP A 272 1.31 2.51 17.18
CA ASP A 272 2.24 2.43 18.31
C ASP A 272 3.44 1.50 17.98
N GLY A 273 3.20 0.40 17.29
CA GLY A 273 4.24 -0.53 16.84
C GLY A 273 5.21 0.09 15.85
N VAL A 274 4.68 0.75 14.81
CA VAL A 274 5.47 1.48 13.82
C VAL A 274 6.28 2.60 14.48
N THR A 275 5.65 3.40 15.35
CA THR A 275 6.32 4.51 16.04
C THR A 275 7.48 4.03 16.90
N ARG A 276 7.26 2.94 17.64
CA ARG A 276 8.30 2.32 18.47
C ARG A 276 9.47 1.82 17.62
N ALA A 277 9.20 1.17 16.51
CA ALA A 277 10.25 0.67 15.61
C ALA A 277 11.07 1.82 15.02
N ARG A 278 10.43 2.91 14.62
CA ARG A 278 11.11 4.12 14.12
C ARG A 278 12.01 4.75 15.19
N GLU A 279 11.52 4.87 16.43
CA GLU A 279 12.34 5.38 17.55
C GLU A 279 13.55 4.50 17.83
N GLN A 280 13.39 3.16 17.75
CA GLN A 280 14.51 2.20 17.88
C GLN A 280 15.49 2.34 16.70
N ARG A 281 15.01 2.47 15.46
CA ARG A 281 15.86 2.72 14.29
C ARG A 281 16.67 4.00 14.45
N PHE A 282 16.04 5.06 14.95
CA PHE A 282 16.75 6.29 15.29
C PHE A 282 17.84 6.08 16.37
N ALA A 283 17.56 5.29 17.41
CA ALA A 283 18.56 4.99 18.45
C ALA A 283 19.79 4.27 17.85
N HIS A 284 19.59 3.31 16.93
CA HIS A 284 20.66 2.67 16.18
C HIS A 284 21.42 3.68 15.29
N PHE A 285 20.72 4.61 14.65
CA PHE A 285 21.34 5.68 13.86
C PHE A 285 22.17 6.63 14.72
N ALA A 286 21.68 7.03 15.90
CA ALA A 286 22.42 7.87 16.83
C ALA A 286 23.71 7.19 17.33
N ALA A 287 23.65 5.91 17.65
CA ALA A 287 24.82 5.12 18.01
C ALA A 287 25.84 5.05 16.85
N TRP A 288 25.36 4.81 15.64
CA TRP A 288 26.21 4.81 14.43
C TRP A 288 26.87 6.17 14.16
N LEU A 289 26.16 7.29 14.38
CA LEU A 289 26.70 8.65 14.27
C LEU A 289 27.77 8.94 15.31
N ALA A 290 27.55 8.52 16.56
CA ALA A 290 28.50 8.72 17.66
C ALA A 290 29.87 8.12 17.36
N THR A 291 29.92 6.92 16.77
CA THR A 291 31.18 6.28 16.34
C THR A 291 31.87 7.00 15.16
N ARG A 292 31.20 7.96 14.54
CA ARG A 292 31.67 8.75 13.40
C ARG A 292 31.72 10.26 13.67
N SER A 293 31.88 10.62 14.94
CA SER A 293 31.83 12.03 15.39
C SER A 293 32.89 12.89 14.69
N GLY A 294 34.09 12.37 14.40
CA GLY A 294 35.14 13.06 13.66
C GLY A 294 34.73 13.45 12.25
N ARG A 295 33.85 12.67 11.60
CA ARG A 295 33.37 12.93 10.23
C ARG A 295 32.18 13.90 10.20
N TYR A 296 31.19 13.72 11.08
CA TYR A 296 29.94 14.44 11.00
C TYR A 296 29.80 15.57 12.04
N GLY A 297 30.50 15.47 13.17
CA GLY A 297 30.50 16.50 14.22
C GLY A 297 29.17 16.62 14.96
N LEU A 298 28.35 15.53 15.02
CA LEU A 298 27.00 15.55 15.59
C LEU A 298 26.93 15.08 17.05
N GLY A 299 28.03 14.59 17.63
CA GLY A 299 28.13 14.11 19.01
C GLY A 299 29.06 12.93 19.12
N ARG A 300 29.55 12.62 20.33
CA ARG A 300 30.48 11.51 20.63
C ARG A 300 29.78 10.33 21.31
N THR A 301 28.61 10.60 21.89
CA THR A 301 27.75 9.56 22.49
C THR A 301 26.37 9.59 21.82
N PRO A 302 25.59 8.50 21.87
CA PRO A 302 24.23 8.47 21.35
C PRO A 302 23.33 9.58 21.94
N ASP A 303 23.49 9.89 23.22
CA ASP A 303 22.70 10.92 23.90
C ASP A 303 23.08 12.34 23.48
N GLU A 304 24.38 12.62 23.26
CA GLU A 304 24.82 13.89 22.68
C GLU A 304 24.27 14.06 21.26
N VAL A 305 24.32 13.01 20.43
CA VAL A 305 23.76 13.03 19.08
C VAL A 305 22.27 13.32 19.13
N ARG A 306 21.53 12.57 19.96
CA ARG A 306 20.08 12.77 20.15
C ARG A 306 19.76 14.21 20.55
N SER A 307 20.41 14.71 21.59
CA SER A 307 20.17 16.07 22.10
C SER A 307 20.44 17.12 21.04
N ARG A 308 21.55 16.99 20.31
CA ARG A 308 21.94 17.91 19.25
C ARG A 308 20.96 17.90 18.08
N LEU A 309 20.50 16.72 17.67
CA LEU A 309 19.55 16.59 16.56
C LEU A 309 18.15 17.09 16.93
N LEU A 310 17.70 16.87 18.16
CA LEU A 310 16.46 17.45 18.67
C LEU A 310 16.52 18.99 18.73
N SER A 311 17.64 19.55 19.20
CA SER A 311 17.87 21.00 19.19
C SER A 311 17.94 21.57 17.77
N LEU A 312 18.55 20.84 16.82
CA LEU A 312 18.56 21.21 15.42
C LEU A 312 17.14 21.26 14.85
N ARG A 313 16.35 20.21 15.09
CA ARG A 313 14.95 20.14 14.66
C ARG A 313 14.12 21.29 15.20
N GLU A 314 14.22 21.59 16.49
CA GLU A 314 13.49 22.69 17.11
C GLU A 314 13.89 24.05 16.52
N ARG A 315 15.18 24.28 16.31
CA ARG A 315 15.68 25.47 15.64
C ARG A 315 15.12 25.61 14.22
N LEU A 316 15.11 24.54 13.44
CA LEU A 316 14.60 24.56 12.06
C LEU A 316 13.07 24.60 12.01
N THR A 317 12.38 24.17 13.06
CA THR A 317 10.91 24.34 13.18
C THR A 317 10.55 25.81 13.34
N THR A 318 11.30 26.54 14.19
CA THR A 318 11.03 27.97 14.48
C THR A 318 11.64 28.89 13.41
N ARG A 319 12.81 28.52 12.85
CA ARG A 319 13.54 29.28 11.84
C ARG A 319 14.05 28.37 10.74
N PRO A 320 13.20 28.04 9.75
CA PRO A 320 13.61 27.20 8.63
C PRO A 320 14.78 27.82 7.86
N LEU A 321 15.72 26.98 7.44
CA LEU A 321 16.81 27.39 6.57
C LEU A 321 16.28 27.52 5.14
N ARG A 322 16.32 28.73 4.58
CA ARG A 322 15.91 29.02 3.20
C ARG A 322 17.15 29.15 2.33
N THR A 323 17.15 28.43 1.21
CA THR A 323 18.24 28.43 0.22
C THR A 323 17.62 28.49 -1.18
N PRO A 324 18.40 28.77 -2.24
CA PRO A 324 17.90 28.67 -3.61
C PRO A 324 17.33 27.29 -3.95
N ASP A 325 17.86 26.23 -3.35
CA ASP A 325 17.47 24.84 -3.62
C ASP A 325 16.25 24.39 -2.80
N GLY A 326 15.73 25.20 -1.89
CA GLY A 326 14.55 24.88 -1.10
C GLY A 326 14.55 25.40 0.34
N THR A 327 13.54 24.99 1.08
CA THR A 327 13.36 25.31 2.50
C THR A 327 13.52 24.04 3.33
N TYR A 328 14.40 24.10 4.33
CA TYR A 328 14.67 22.99 5.25
C TYR A 328 14.12 23.35 6.63
N GLY A 329 13.05 22.72 6.98
CA GLY A 329 12.33 22.88 8.23
C GLY A 329 12.27 21.58 9.02
N ARG A 330 11.19 21.44 9.80
CA ARG A 330 10.92 20.23 10.59
C ARG A 330 10.73 19.00 9.72
N THR A 331 9.94 19.10 8.65
CA THR A 331 9.59 17.96 7.80
C THR A 331 10.83 17.30 7.21
N GLU A 332 11.72 18.09 6.62
CA GLU A 332 12.97 17.61 6.02
C GLU A 332 13.91 17.06 7.10
N THR A 333 13.96 17.69 8.28
CA THR A 333 14.76 17.17 9.38
C THR A 333 14.23 15.82 9.87
N ASP A 334 12.92 15.68 10.06
CA ASP A 334 12.30 14.43 10.51
C ASP A 334 12.53 13.28 9.49
N GLN A 335 12.57 13.57 8.19
CA GLN A 335 12.92 12.57 7.15
C GLN A 335 14.35 12.05 7.33
N TYR A 336 15.33 12.93 7.60
CA TYR A 336 16.70 12.51 7.84
C TYR A 336 16.88 11.77 9.18
N LEU A 337 16.07 12.10 10.21
CA LEU A 337 16.07 11.36 11.47
C LEU A 337 15.53 9.94 11.34
N ASP A 338 14.66 9.71 10.36
CA ASP A 338 14.03 8.43 10.07
C ASP A 338 14.73 7.65 8.94
N ALA A 339 16.00 7.95 8.68
CA ALA A 339 16.75 7.35 7.59
C ALA A 339 16.87 5.82 7.73
N GLU A 340 16.68 5.12 6.63
CA GLU A 340 16.92 3.69 6.52
C GLU A 340 18.41 3.36 6.66
N PRO A 341 18.76 2.13 7.06
CA PRO A 341 20.15 1.72 7.21
C PRO A 341 21.02 1.98 5.98
N ALA A 342 20.49 1.77 4.78
CA ALA A 342 21.18 2.03 3.51
C ALA A 342 21.47 3.51 3.28
N ASP A 343 20.61 4.42 3.78
CA ASP A 343 20.68 5.86 3.55
C ASP A 343 21.37 6.65 4.66
N ARG A 344 21.80 5.98 5.73
CA ARG A 344 22.41 6.62 6.93
C ARG A 344 23.54 7.61 6.61
N ALA A 345 24.38 7.29 5.65
CA ALA A 345 25.53 8.15 5.30
C ALA A 345 25.06 9.46 4.66
N GLY A 346 24.09 9.42 3.78
CA GLY A 346 23.48 10.58 3.14
C GLY A 346 22.73 11.46 4.16
N ALA A 347 21.89 10.84 4.99
CA ALA A 347 21.17 11.52 6.06
C ALA A 347 22.12 12.19 7.07
N ALA A 348 23.19 11.52 7.47
CA ALA A 348 24.22 12.06 8.36
C ALA A 348 24.91 13.29 7.76
N ALA A 349 25.27 13.25 6.47
CA ALA A 349 25.86 14.38 5.78
C ALA A 349 24.90 15.57 5.70
N ALA A 350 23.62 15.31 5.42
CA ALA A 350 22.56 16.31 5.38
C ALA A 350 22.35 16.97 6.76
N LEU A 351 22.17 16.18 7.81
CA LEU A 351 22.02 16.68 9.18
C LEU A 351 23.25 17.48 9.64
N ALA A 352 24.45 17.04 9.28
CA ALA A 352 25.67 17.77 9.58
C ALA A 352 25.77 19.11 8.82
N ALA A 353 25.31 19.19 7.57
CA ALA A 353 25.22 20.43 6.81
C ALA A 353 24.22 21.40 7.45
N LEU A 354 23.00 20.93 7.76
CA LEU A 354 21.95 21.70 8.42
C LEU A 354 22.39 22.21 9.82
N ALA A 355 23.14 21.39 10.57
CA ALA A 355 23.69 21.79 11.86
C ALA A 355 24.68 22.96 11.73
N ARG A 356 25.39 23.08 10.60
CA ARG A 356 26.29 24.17 10.26
C ARG A 356 25.61 25.34 9.52
N GLY A 357 24.28 25.33 9.36
CA GLY A 357 23.53 26.37 8.66
C GLY A 357 23.72 26.34 7.14
N ARG A 358 24.02 25.17 6.55
CA ARG A 358 24.23 24.99 5.10
C ARG A 358 23.21 24.02 4.52
N ALA A 359 22.82 24.23 3.25
CA ALA A 359 22.01 23.25 2.52
C ALA A 359 22.75 21.91 2.41
N PRO A 360 22.05 20.78 2.46
CA PRO A 360 22.60 19.49 2.11
C PRO A 360 23.08 19.45 0.65
N ALA A 361 24.22 18.83 0.39
CA ALA A 361 24.68 18.60 -0.97
C ALA A 361 23.73 17.59 -1.68
N GLY A 362 23.25 17.96 -2.85
CA GLY A 362 22.38 17.09 -3.64
C GLY A 362 20.88 17.39 -3.53
N GLY A 363 20.51 18.58 -2.98
CA GLY A 363 19.13 19.03 -2.83
C GLY A 363 18.23 17.91 -2.33
N GLY A 364 17.55 18.06 -1.24
CA GLY A 364 16.72 16.98 -0.69
C GLY A 364 15.62 16.54 -1.65
N ASP A 365 15.98 15.77 -2.66
CA ASP A 365 15.04 14.91 -3.36
C ASP A 365 14.61 13.82 -2.36
N GLY A 366 13.92 14.24 -1.33
CA GLY A 366 13.13 13.37 -0.45
C GLY A 366 12.00 12.71 -1.23
N LYS A 367 12.31 12.30 -2.44
CA LYS A 367 11.50 11.38 -3.21
C LYS A 367 11.67 10.01 -2.56
N SER A 368 10.91 9.84 -1.45
CA SER A 368 10.41 8.51 -1.16
C SER A 368 10.07 7.88 -2.51
N ARG A 369 10.52 6.65 -2.76
CA ARG A 369 10.05 5.85 -3.89
C ARG A 369 8.55 5.57 -3.69
N ALA A 370 7.74 6.63 -3.66
CA ALA A 370 6.31 6.50 -3.60
C ALA A 370 5.88 5.69 -4.82
N VAL A 371 5.12 4.64 -4.59
CA VAL A 371 4.48 3.89 -5.68
C VAL A 371 3.65 4.89 -6.48
N PRO A 372 3.84 4.99 -7.80
CA PRO A 372 3.14 5.98 -8.59
C PRO A 372 1.61 5.88 -8.45
N PRO A 373 0.88 6.99 -8.42
CA PRO A 373 -0.57 7.04 -8.19
C PRO A 373 -1.42 6.04 -8.98
N PRO A 374 -1.16 5.75 -10.27
CA PRO A 374 -1.98 4.79 -11.03
C PRO A 374 -1.92 3.35 -10.53
N LEU A 375 -0.92 3.00 -9.69
CA LEU A 375 -0.80 1.67 -9.10
C LEU A 375 -1.49 1.53 -7.76
N VAL A 376 -1.84 2.63 -7.14
CA VAL A 376 -2.49 2.66 -5.84
C VAL A 376 -3.91 3.16 -6.01
N ALA A 377 -4.88 2.47 -5.42
CA ALA A 377 -6.24 2.93 -5.22
C ALA A 377 -6.39 3.36 -3.75
N PRO A 378 -6.16 4.64 -3.40
CA PRO A 378 -6.01 5.07 -2.01
C PRO A 378 -7.25 4.79 -1.17
N PHE A 379 -8.45 5.07 -1.72
CA PHE A 379 -9.70 4.83 -1.01
C PHE A 379 -10.00 3.33 -0.82
N ALA A 380 -9.77 2.50 -1.86
CA ALA A 380 -9.90 1.05 -1.71
C ALA A 380 -8.92 0.50 -0.67
N GLY A 381 -7.68 1.01 -0.67
CA GLY A 381 -6.68 0.68 0.35
C GLY A 381 -7.14 1.06 1.75
N THR A 382 -7.65 2.26 1.92
CA THR A 382 -8.24 2.73 3.19
C THR A 382 -9.40 1.82 3.64
N ALA A 383 -10.35 1.52 2.75
CA ALA A 383 -11.48 0.67 3.07
C ALA A 383 -11.05 -0.75 3.47
N LEU A 384 -10.14 -1.37 2.72
CA LEU A 384 -9.59 -2.70 3.03
C LEU A 384 -8.82 -2.73 4.36
N LEU A 385 -8.04 -1.69 4.67
CA LEU A 385 -7.37 -1.56 5.96
C LEU A 385 -8.39 -1.40 7.10
N CYS A 386 -9.35 -0.50 6.93
CA CYS A 386 -10.35 -0.20 7.95
C CYS A 386 -11.34 -1.34 8.17
N SER A 387 -11.52 -2.22 7.17
CA SER A 387 -12.31 -3.46 7.33
C SER A 387 -11.70 -4.48 8.29
N GLN A 388 -10.44 -4.30 8.66
CA GLN A 388 -9.74 -5.14 9.64
C GLN A 388 -9.78 -4.56 11.06
N VAL A 389 -10.35 -3.36 11.24
CA VAL A 389 -10.39 -2.67 12.53
C VAL A 389 -11.75 -2.90 13.17
N THR A 390 -11.76 -3.47 14.36
CA THR A 390 -13.02 -3.81 15.07
C THR A 390 -13.71 -2.62 15.72
N HIS A 391 -13.00 -1.49 15.88
CA HIS A 391 -13.51 -0.28 16.51
C HIS A 391 -13.15 0.98 15.73
N ALA A 392 -14.14 1.73 15.31
CA ALA A 392 -13.96 3.05 14.71
C ALA A 392 -13.62 4.07 15.82
N ALA A 393 -12.34 4.35 16.00
CA ALA A 393 -11.89 5.26 17.04
C ALA A 393 -12.35 6.71 16.78
N SER A 394 -12.89 7.36 17.81
CA SER A 394 -13.26 8.76 17.80
C SER A 394 -12.01 9.67 17.69
N PHE A 395 -12.21 10.93 17.29
CA PHE A 395 -11.12 11.91 17.30
C PHE A 395 -10.45 12.05 18.67
N THR A 396 -11.24 12.03 19.76
CA THR A 396 -10.71 12.16 21.12
C THR A 396 -9.76 11.02 21.47
N GLU A 397 -10.11 9.79 21.13
CA GLU A 397 -9.26 8.61 21.34
C GLU A 397 -7.97 8.68 20.50
N GLN A 398 -8.09 9.09 19.23
CA GLN A 398 -6.93 9.23 18.34
C GLN A 398 -5.98 10.32 18.81
N TRP A 399 -6.51 11.45 19.25
CA TRP A 399 -5.70 12.54 19.81
C TRP A 399 -4.99 12.12 21.10
N ALA A 400 -5.69 11.46 22.02
CA ALA A 400 -5.09 10.97 23.27
C ALA A 400 -3.96 9.95 22.98
N ALA A 401 -4.15 9.06 22.00
CA ALA A 401 -3.12 8.12 21.56
C ALA A 401 -1.92 8.84 20.93
N TYR A 402 -2.14 9.88 20.13
CA TYR A 402 -1.07 10.72 19.59
C TYR A 402 -0.27 11.43 20.70
N GLU A 403 -0.94 12.04 21.68
CA GLU A 403 -0.30 12.68 22.83
C GLU A 403 0.57 11.70 23.62
N THR A 404 0.05 10.48 23.81
CA THR A 404 0.80 9.40 24.47
C THR A 404 2.05 9.03 23.67
N ARG A 405 1.94 8.84 22.34
CA ARG A 405 3.07 8.49 21.48
C ARG A 405 4.13 9.58 21.45
N ARG A 406 3.76 10.84 21.29
CA ARG A 406 4.74 11.93 21.22
C ARG A 406 5.50 12.13 22.54
N THR A 407 4.91 11.72 23.68
CA THR A 407 5.56 11.75 24.99
C THR A 407 6.49 10.57 25.17
N ALA A 408 6.01 9.36 24.82
CA ALA A 408 6.78 8.12 24.94
C ALA A 408 7.95 8.03 23.94
N TYR A 409 7.80 8.64 22.76
CA TYR A 409 8.75 8.57 21.64
C TYR A 409 9.11 9.99 21.16
N PRO A 410 9.98 10.71 21.88
CA PRO A 410 10.18 12.15 21.68
C PRO A 410 10.89 12.52 20.36
N VAL A 411 11.55 11.58 19.70
CA VAL A 411 12.15 11.85 18.38
C VAL A 411 11.13 11.72 17.27
N LEU A 412 10.45 10.59 17.15
CA LEU A 412 9.59 10.26 16.01
C LEU A 412 8.11 10.07 16.36
N GLY A 413 7.73 10.12 17.63
CA GLY A 413 6.35 9.92 18.08
C GLY A 413 5.35 10.97 17.62
N ALA A 414 5.82 12.19 17.30
CA ALA A 414 5.01 13.28 16.77
C ALA A 414 5.08 13.39 15.24
N THR A 415 5.83 12.53 14.56
CA THR A 415 5.98 12.55 13.11
C THR A 415 4.85 11.79 12.43
N ARG A 416 4.67 12.01 11.12
CA ARG A 416 3.71 11.26 10.32
C ARG A 416 4.16 9.80 10.23
N PRO A 417 3.29 8.83 10.54
CA PRO A 417 3.60 7.44 10.22
C PRO A 417 3.67 7.27 8.70
N MET A 418 4.71 6.60 8.23
CA MET A 418 4.90 6.36 6.79
C MET A 418 4.22 5.06 6.36
N PHE A 419 2.90 5.07 6.26
CA PHE A 419 2.23 4.08 5.41
C PHE A 419 2.09 4.69 4.01
N PRO A 420 2.66 4.09 2.95
CA PRO A 420 2.48 4.58 1.60
C PRO A 420 0.98 4.68 1.27
N GLY A 421 0.51 5.88 0.94
CA GLY A 421 -0.90 6.12 0.60
C GLY A 421 -1.85 6.33 1.78
N SER A 422 -1.41 6.24 3.03
CA SER A 422 -2.30 6.40 4.18
C SER A 422 -2.77 7.84 4.41
N GLY A 423 -2.08 8.84 3.85
CA GLY A 423 -2.47 10.24 4.04
C GLY A 423 -2.61 10.67 5.51
N GLU A 424 -2.07 9.92 6.46
CA GLU A 424 -2.29 10.17 7.88
C GLU A 424 -1.65 11.48 8.35
N VAL A 425 -2.45 12.26 9.02
CA VAL A 425 -2.01 13.43 9.78
C VAL A 425 -1.87 13.00 11.24
N PRO A 426 -0.78 13.35 11.93
CA PRO A 426 -0.63 13.02 13.34
C PRO A 426 -1.85 13.44 14.15
N GLY A 427 -2.34 12.55 15.01
CA GLY A 427 -3.54 12.78 15.81
C GLY A 427 -4.86 12.55 15.08
N THR A 428 -4.85 12.00 13.86
CA THR A 428 -6.04 11.62 13.11
C THR A 428 -6.04 10.13 12.78
N SER A 429 -7.15 9.63 12.25
CA SER A 429 -7.28 8.24 11.80
C SER A 429 -7.62 8.20 10.33
N THR A 430 -6.93 7.37 9.58
CA THR A 430 -7.25 7.08 8.18
C THR A 430 -8.67 6.49 8.03
N CYS A 431 -9.23 5.86 9.08
CA CYS A 431 -10.58 5.29 9.09
C CYS A 431 -11.68 6.27 9.54
N ALA A 432 -11.36 7.57 9.75
CA ALA A 432 -12.33 8.56 10.18
C ALA A 432 -13.54 8.61 9.22
N GLY A 433 -14.75 8.48 9.75
CA GLY A 433 -16.00 8.54 8.98
C GLY A 433 -16.39 7.27 8.21
N LEU A 434 -15.51 6.26 8.16
CA LEU A 434 -15.90 4.95 7.64
C LEU A 434 -16.66 4.15 8.71
N PRO A 435 -17.70 3.40 8.33
CA PRO A 435 -18.40 2.52 9.27
C PRO A 435 -17.47 1.39 9.72
N ALA A 436 -17.68 0.91 10.95
CA ALA A 436 -17.08 -0.33 11.39
C ALA A 436 -17.57 -1.50 10.50
N PRO A 437 -16.74 -2.52 10.26
CA PRO A 437 -17.18 -3.66 9.47
C PRO A 437 -18.34 -4.38 10.17
N GLU A 438 -19.34 -4.79 9.39
CA GLU A 438 -20.51 -5.51 9.91
C GLU A 438 -20.14 -6.85 10.58
N ARG A 439 -19.03 -7.42 10.16
CA ARG A 439 -18.49 -8.68 10.67
C ARG A 439 -17.06 -8.49 11.14
N PRO A 440 -16.68 -9.11 12.26
CA PRO A 440 -15.31 -9.05 12.72
C PRO A 440 -14.36 -9.68 11.67
N PRO A 441 -13.13 -9.18 11.57
CA PRO A 441 -12.11 -9.81 10.73
C PRO A 441 -11.83 -11.24 11.19
N VAL A 442 -11.42 -12.09 10.24
CA VAL A 442 -11.04 -13.47 10.53
C VAL A 442 -9.72 -13.49 11.29
N GLU A 443 -9.73 -14.08 12.48
CA GLU A 443 -8.52 -14.27 13.27
C GLU A 443 -7.62 -15.35 12.64
N PRO A 444 -6.32 -15.07 12.42
CA PRO A 444 -5.39 -16.04 11.85
C PRO A 444 -5.25 -17.31 12.73
N GLY A 445 -5.39 -18.48 12.11
CA GLY A 445 -5.36 -19.79 12.77
C GLY A 445 -4.19 -20.68 12.37
N ARG A 446 -4.01 -21.80 13.11
CA ARG A 446 -2.90 -22.75 12.87
C ARG A 446 -3.12 -23.70 11.70
N ALA A 447 -4.36 -23.94 11.29
CA ALA A 447 -4.67 -24.87 10.22
C ALA A 447 -4.19 -24.38 8.86
N GLY A 448 -3.90 -25.33 7.93
CA GLY A 448 -3.51 -25.03 6.56
C GLY A 448 -2.15 -25.55 6.14
N GLY A 449 -1.76 -25.30 4.90
CA GLY A 449 -0.51 -25.74 4.30
C GLY A 449 0.76 -25.17 4.96
N PRO A 450 1.95 -25.59 4.50
CA PRO A 450 3.23 -25.10 5.02
C PRO A 450 3.32 -23.56 4.97
N LEU A 451 3.82 -22.95 6.06
CA LEU A 451 3.90 -21.51 6.22
C LEU A 451 5.31 -21.05 6.54
N LEU A 452 5.82 -20.11 5.76
CA LEU A 452 7.04 -19.35 6.02
C LEU A 452 6.69 -17.88 6.25
N LEU A 453 6.98 -17.38 7.43
CA LEU A 453 6.93 -15.96 7.76
C LEU A 453 8.31 -15.36 7.55
N VAL A 454 8.36 -14.19 6.94
CA VAL A 454 9.61 -13.44 6.72
C VAL A 454 9.46 -12.06 7.32
N ALA A 455 10.45 -11.63 8.09
CA ALA A 455 10.51 -10.29 8.65
C ALA A 455 11.91 -9.72 8.45
N HIS A 456 11.99 -8.42 8.31
CA HIS A 456 13.25 -7.69 8.21
C HIS A 456 13.61 -7.10 9.58
N ARG A 457 14.90 -7.18 9.97
CA ARG A 457 15.36 -6.91 11.35
C ARG A 457 15.08 -5.46 11.78
N ASP A 458 15.39 -4.51 10.90
CA ASP A 458 15.32 -3.08 11.17
C ASP A 458 14.13 -2.40 10.46
N GLU A 459 13.19 -3.19 9.96
CA GLU A 459 11.98 -2.70 9.32
C GLU A 459 11.06 -1.99 10.30
N VAL A 460 10.47 -0.87 9.87
CA VAL A 460 9.59 -0.06 10.72
C VAL A 460 8.12 -0.12 10.32
N ILE A 461 7.82 -0.45 9.06
CA ILE A 461 6.44 -0.48 8.55
C ILE A 461 5.69 -1.71 9.09
N THR A 462 6.36 -2.87 9.07
CA THR A 462 5.86 -4.12 9.64
C THR A 462 6.91 -4.73 10.56
N PRO A 463 7.06 -4.19 11.78
CA PRO A 463 8.15 -4.53 12.68
C PRO A 463 8.23 -6.02 13.03
N LEU A 464 9.43 -6.56 13.16
CA LEU A 464 9.71 -7.96 13.52
C LEU A 464 8.84 -8.52 14.67
N PRO A 465 8.48 -7.77 15.74
CA PRO A 465 7.57 -8.29 16.77
C PRO A 465 6.22 -8.76 16.22
N TRP A 466 5.70 -8.16 15.14
CA TRP A 466 4.44 -8.58 14.54
C TRP A 466 4.54 -9.94 13.85
N ALA A 467 5.64 -10.21 13.18
CA ALA A 467 5.90 -11.53 12.60
C ALA A 467 6.02 -12.61 13.70
N ARG A 468 6.60 -12.27 14.84
CA ARG A 468 6.64 -13.17 16.01
C ARG A 468 5.25 -13.43 16.59
N ALA A 469 4.40 -12.39 16.69
CA ALA A 469 3.01 -12.53 17.12
C ALA A 469 2.19 -13.37 16.12
N MET A 470 2.34 -13.12 14.81
CA MET A 470 1.71 -13.91 13.76
C MET A 470 2.13 -15.38 13.86
N ARG A 471 3.43 -15.66 14.03
CA ARG A 471 3.93 -17.04 14.24
C ARG A 471 3.31 -17.72 15.44
N ALA A 472 3.16 -17.01 16.54
CA ALA A 472 2.54 -17.57 17.75
C ALA A 472 1.09 -18.03 17.49
N ARG A 473 0.33 -17.31 16.66
CA ARG A 473 -1.04 -17.66 16.28
C ARG A 473 -1.12 -18.73 15.20
N THR A 474 -0.35 -18.57 14.13
CA THR A 474 -0.48 -19.39 12.91
C THR A 474 0.44 -20.60 12.85
N GLY A 475 1.45 -20.66 13.72
CA GLY A 475 2.56 -21.62 13.59
C GLY A 475 3.47 -21.23 12.42
N GLY A 476 4.12 -22.24 11.83
CA GLY A 476 5.06 -22.05 10.73
C GLY A 476 6.47 -21.68 11.16
N SER A 477 7.33 -21.46 10.19
CA SER A 477 8.72 -21.04 10.38
C SER A 477 8.86 -19.52 10.23
N LEU A 478 9.83 -18.92 10.96
CA LEU A 478 10.15 -17.49 10.82
C LEU A 478 11.60 -17.35 10.34
N LEU A 479 11.77 -16.67 9.22
CA LEU A 479 13.05 -16.23 8.70
C LEU A 479 13.20 -14.73 8.97
N VAL A 480 14.36 -14.31 9.46
CA VAL A 480 14.70 -12.90 9.65
C VAL A 480 15.74 -12.50 8.62
N VAL A 481 15.46 -11.46 7.85
CA VAL A 481 16.42 -10.82 6.94
C VAL A 481 17.16 -9.73 7.70
N GLY A 482 18.47 -9.61 7.49
CA GLY A 482 19.35 -8.72 8.24
C GLY A 482 19.37 -7.27 7.76
N ASP A 483 18.25 -6.78 7.21
CA ASP A 483 18.11 -5.41 6.67
C ASP A 483 16.91 -4.67 7.28
N GLY A 484 16.57 -3.51 6.72
CA GLY A 484 15.40 -2.70 7.08
C GLY A 484 14.40 -2.50 5.96
N GLU A 485 14.50 -3.30 4.89
CA GLU A 485 13.64 -3.17 3.71
C GLU A 485 12.20 -3.57 4.02
N HIS A 486 11.26 -3.01 3.26
CA HIS A 486 9.86 -3.41 3.28
C HIS A 486 9.55 -4.30 2.08
N GLY A 487 9.53 -5.62 2.27
CA GLY A 487 9.47 -6.58 1.17
C GLY A 487 10.82 -6.71 0.46
N GLY A 488 10.81 -7.23 -0.77
CA GLY A 488 12.00 -7.25 -1.63
C GLY A 488 12.84 -8.52 -1.54
N MET A 489 12.54 -9.46 -0.64
CA MET A 489 13.30 -10.70 -0.48
C MET A 489 13.41 -11.50 -1.79
N ALA A 490 12.36 -11.52 -2.60
CA ALA A 490 12.35 -12.21 -3.89
C ALA A 490 13.33 -11.60 -4.92
N GLY A 491 13.70 -10.33 -4.76
CA GLY A 491 14.66 -9.62 -5.64
C GLY A 491 16.06 -9.56 -5.09
N GLY A 492 16.26 -9.75 -3.79
CA GLY A 492 17.51 -9.54 -3.07
C GLY A 492 18.37 -10.80 -2.88
N GLY A 493 19.44 -10.67 -2.08
CA GLY A 493 20.39 -11.75 -1.77
C GLY A 493 19.75 -12.98 -1.14
N CYS A 494 18.63 -12.80 -0.43
CA CYS A 494 17.88 -13.87 0.23
C CYS A 494 16.86 -14.61 -0.69
N ALA A 495 16.75 -14.25 -1.97
CA ALA A 495 15.81 -14.86 -2.92
C ALA A 495 15.93 -16.39 -3.00
N GLY A 496 17.13 -16.95 -2.82
CA GLY A 496 17.35 -18.38 -2.75
C GLY A 496 16.58 -19.12 -1.65
N ARG A 497 16.22 -18.43 -0.56
CA ARG A 497 15.37 -18.97 0.51
C ARG A 497 13.91 -19.06 0.08
N VAL A 498 13.41 -18.07 -0.69
CA VAL A 498 12.08 -18.09 -1.30
C VAL A 498 11.95 -19.30 -2.22
N VAL A 499 12.92 -19.45 -3.14
CA VAL A 499 12.99 -20.59 -4.08
C VAL A 499 13.08 -21.92 -3.30
N GLY A 500 13.93 -21.99 -2.28
CA GLY A 500 14.08 -23.18 -1.42
C GLY A 500 12.76 -23.62 -0.80
N PHE A 501 12.03 -22.69 -0.21
CA PHE A 501 10.72 -22.97 0.40
C PHE A 501 9.70 -23.48 -0.62
N PHE A 502 9.56 -22.81 -1.76
CA PHE A 502 8.55 -23.18 -2.74
C PHE A 502 8.95 -24.43 -3.57
N VAL A 503 10.18 -24.50 -4.06
CA VAL A 503 10.58 -25.54 -5.02
C VAL A 503 11.08 -26.82 -4.32
N ARG A 504 11.99 -26.69 -3.34
CA ARG A 504 12.57 -27.86 -2.64
C ARG A 504 11.77 -28.33 -1.45
N GLY A 505 10.85 -27.52 -0.96
CA GLY A 505 10.11 -27.81 0.27
C GLY A 505 10.95 -27.65 1.52
N ASP A 506 12.06 -26.98 1.40
CA ASP A 506 12.89 -26.64 2.55
C ASP A 506 12.02 -25.85 3.53
N GLY A 507 11.51 -26.50 4.58
CA GLY A 507 11.07 -25.74 5.73
C GLY A 507 12.25 -24.81 6.05
N ALA A 508 12.00 -23.51 6.26
CA ALA A 508 13.04 -22.69 6.86
C ALA A 508 13.53 -23.49 8.05
N GLY A 509 14.76 -24.01 7.94
CA GLY A 509 15.25 -25.07 8.79
C GLY A 509 14.84 -24.84 10.24
N THR A 510 14.57 -25.88 10.98
CA THR A 510 14.00 -25.89 12.34
C THR A 510 14.72 -24.97 13.37
N GLY A 511 15.75 -24.24 12.95
CA GLY A 511 16.39 -23.12 13.62
C GLY A 511 16.05 -21.83 12.88
N GLY A 512 15.39 -20.88 13.53
CA GLY A 512 15.16 -19.53 13.01
C GLY A 512 16.48 -18.95 12.51
N GLY A 513 16.64 -18.94 11.18
CA GLY A 513 17.87 -18.46 10.55
C GLY A 513 17.77 -16.97 10.28
N VAL A 514 18.91 -16.29 10.36
CA VAL A 514 19.07 -14.96 9.80
C VAL A 514 19.63 -15.14 8.38
N CYS A 515 19.03 -14.45 7.41
CA CYS A 515 19.61 -14.28 6.09
C CYS A 515 20.24 -12.90 6.03
N GLU A 516 21.53 -12.80 5.83
CA GLU A 516 22.18 -11.53 5.55
C GLU A 516 22.11 -11.31 4.02
N PRO A 517 21.58 -10.16 3.55
CA PRO A 517 21.35 -9.87 2.15
C PRO A 517 22.64 -9.63 1.33
#